data_8fd9f9719af3d2209a23c2d1dc653e09
#
_entry.id   8fd9f9719af3d2209a23c2d1dc653e09
#
_cell.length_a   1.000
_cell.length_b   1.000
_cell.length_c   1.000
_cell.angle_alpha   90.00
_cell.angle_beta   90.00
_cell.angle_gamma   90.00
#
_symmetry.space_group_name_H-M   'P 1'
#
loop_
_entity.id
_entity.type
_entity.pdbx_description
1 polymer ?
#
loop_
_entity_poly.entity_id
_entity_poly.type
_entity_poly.pdbx_seq_one_letter_code
_entity_poly.pdbx_strand_id
1 'polypeptide(L)'
;EDVGSFFRSPVREIFKKVDLNAIYSFAGGYPSAETFPMEEIRKTMSEVIDKYGSKAFQYGATQGVPELREQVAKRCGVTVDRVQITSSSQQGIDVCTRVLVDPGDVILTSSPSYLGALQSFRSYRVDIRGVKHDADLKAFGQAYESVIAQVAAEGKQIKFLYMIPDFQNPSGESLTLEERKMLVALAQKH
;
A
#
# COMPACT_ATOMS: atom_id res chain seq x y z
N GLU A 1 -13.18 -15.42 19.03
CA GLU A 1 -12.53 -14.27 19.74
C GLU A 1 -11.83 -13.32 18.76
N ASP A 2 -11.25 -13.80 17.65
CA ASP A 2 -10.50 -12.97 16.70
C ASP A 2 -11.38 -12.05 15.83
N VAL A 3 -12.63 -12.42 15.58
CA VAL A 3 -13.56 -11.62 14.73
C VAL A 3 -13.94 -10.28 15.37
N GLY A 4 -13.92 -10.18 16.70
CA GLY A 4 -14.21 -8.96 17.45
C GLY A 4 -13.17 -7.85 17.32
N SER A 5 -11.95 -8.18 16.85
CA SER A 5 -10.86 -7.23 16.66
C SER A 5 -10.92 -6.46 15.32
N PHE A 6 -11.81 -6.88 14.40
CA PHE A 6 -12.03 -6.18 13.12
C PHE A 6 -12.87 -4.92 13.35
N PHE A 7 -12.19 -3.80 13.51
CA PHE A 7 -12.87 -2.50 13.56
C PHE A 7 -13.50 -2.18 12.21
N ARG A 8 -14.77 -1.77 12.23
CA ARG A 8 -15.41 -1.18 11.05
C ARG A 8 -14.62 0.06 10.65
N SER A 9 -14.37 0.23 9.35
CA SER A 9 -13.69 1.42 8.86
C SER A 9 -14.48 2.68 9.25
N PRO A 10 -13.91 3.59 10.06
CA PRO A 10 -14.61 4.83 10.45
C PRO A 10 -15.05 5.66 9.23
N VAL A 11 -14.23 5.66 8.18
CA VAL A 11 -14.51 6.36 6.92
C VAL A 11 -15.75 5.78 6.24
N ARG A 12 -15.88 4.45 6.18
CA ARG A 12 -17.08 3.81 5.60
C ARG A 12 -18.35 4.07 6.40
N GLU A 13 -18.25 4.16 7.72
CA GLU A 13 -19.41 4.50 8.56
C GLU A 13 -19.85 5.96 8.38
N ILE A 14 -18.92 6.89 8.16
CA ILE A 14 -19.24 8.27 7.82
C ILE A 14 -19.98 8.34 6.48
N PHE A 15 -19.48 7.67 5.44
CA PHE A 15 -20.11 7.67 4.11
C PHE A 15 -21.54 7.12 4.08
N LYS A 16 -21.89 6.19 4.98
CA LYS A 16 -23.26 5.70 5.09
C LYS A 16 -24.26 6.71 5.64
N LYS A 17 -23.77 7.73 6.35
CA LYS A 17 -24.60 8.68 7.10
C LYS A 17 -24.71 10.06 6.45
N VAL A 18 -23.96 10.31 5.40
CA VAL A 18 -23.81 11.63 4.79
C VAL A 18 -24.18 11.57 3.31
N ASP A 19 -25.01 12.52 2.88
CA ASP A 19 -25.24 12.74 1.45
C ASP A 19 -24.02 13.44 0.83
N LEU A 20 -23.24 12.69 0.07
CA LEU A 20 -22.03 13.17 -0.57
C LEU A 20 -22.28 14.24 -1.65
N ASN A 21 -23.52 14.36 -2.15
CA ASN A 21 -23.88 15.39 -3.11
C ASN A 21 -24.16 16.75 -2.43
N ALA A 22 -24.38 16.74 -1.13
CA ALA A 22 -24.69 17.95 -0.35
C ALA A 22 -23.47 18.60 0.32
N ILE A 23 -22.29 17.97 0.24
CA ILE A 23 -21.08 18.43 0.94
C ILE A 23 -19.81 18.26 0.09
N TYR A 24 -18.78 19.06 0.37
CA TYR A 24 -17.41 18.79 -0.07
C TYR A 24 -16.77 17.84 0.93
N SER A 25 -16.55 16.58 0.51
CA SER A 25 -15.99 15.54 1.38
C SER A 25 -14.47 15.45 1.23
N PHE A 26 -13.75 15.57 2.34
CA PHE A 26 -12.31 15.28 2.44
C PHE A 26 -12.02 13.95 3.15
N ALA A 27 -13.05 13.13 3.39
CA ALA A 27 -12.92 11.87 4.15
C ALA A 27 -12.38 10.71 3.31
N GLY A 28 -12.45 10.78 1.98
CA GLY A 28 -11.96 9.74 1.09
C GLY A 28 -11.15 10.31 -0.08
N GLY A 29 -9.99 9.73 -0.34
CA GLY A 29 -9.15 10.08 -1.48
C GLY A 29 -9.63 9.43 -2.79
N TYR A 30 -10.83 9.78 -3.24
CA TYR A 30 -11.33 9.29 -4.52
C TYR A 30 -10.75 10.10 -5.68
N PRO A 31 -10.35 9.45 -6.79
CA PRO A 31 -10.07 10.17 -8.03
C PRO A 31 -11.29 10.96 -8.50
N SER A 32 -11.07 12.14 -9.08
CA SER A 32 -12.17 12.89 -9.70
C SER A 32 -12.78 12.09 -10.85
N ALA A 33 -14.12 11.98 -10.88
CA ALA A 33 -14.82 11.27 -11.94
C ALA A 33 -14.54 11.83 -13.35
N GLU A 34 -14.27 13.13 -13.42
CA GLU A 34 -13.97 13.84 -14.68
C GLU A 34 -12.59 13.47 -15.28
N THR A 35 -11.70 12.90 -14.44
CA THR A 35 -10.35 12.49 -14.88
C THR A 35 -10.31 11.11 -15.54
N PHE A 36 -11.41 10.34 -15.49
CA PHE A 36 -11.45 9.04 -16.16
C PHE A 36 -11.55 9.20 -17.67
N PRO A 37 -10.60 8.63 -18.45
CA PRO A 37 -10.60 8.74 -19.90
C PRO A 37 -11.60 7.75 -20.52
N MET A 38 -12.89 8.04 -20.40
CA MET A 38 -13.96 7.09 -20.71
C MET A 38 -13.98 6.63 -22.17
N GLU A 39 -13.60 7.50 -23.13
CA GLU A 39 -13.56 7.13 -24.55
C GLU A 39 -12.41 6.15 -24.83
N GLU A 40 -11.23 6.42 -24.27
CA GLU A 40 -10.07 5.53 -24.40
C GLU A 40 -10.33 4.16 -23.72
N ILE A 41 -11.00 4.16 -22.57
CA ILE A 41 -11.40 2.94 -21.88
C ILE A 41 -12.34 2.12 -22.78
N ARG A 42 -13.40 2.74 -23.32
CA ARG A 42 -14.36 2.07 -24.21
C ARG A 42 -13.68 1.48 -25.44
N LYS A 43 -12.84 2.26 -26.10
CA LYS A 43 -12.07 1.84 -27.27
C LYS A 43 -11.17 0.64 -26.94
N THR A 44 -10.37 0.75 -25.86
CA THR A 44 -9.44 -0.30 -25.45
C THR A 44 -10.18 -1.59 -25.06
N MET A 45 -11.31 -1.49 -24.38
CA MET A 45 -12.14 -2.68 -24.06
C MET A 45 -12.63 -3.38 -25.33
N SER A 46 -13.08 -2.63 -26.34
CA SER A 46 -13.49 -3.20 -27.62
C SER A 46 -12.34 -3.92 -28.32
N GLU A 47 -11.18 -3.24 -28.42
CA GLU A 47 -9.98 -3.83 -29.04
C GLU A 47 -9.50 -5.11 -28.32
N VAL A 48 -9.60 -5.17 -26.99
CA VAL A 48 -9.26 -6.36 -26.21
C VAL A 48 -10.23 -7.52 -26.51
N ILE A 49 -11.52 -7.24 -26.58
CA ILE A 49 -12.54 -8.24 -26.92
C ILE A 49 -12.31 -8.77 -28.35
N ASP A 50 -12.09 -7.87 -29.30
CA ASP A 50 -11.85 -8.24 -30.71
C ASP A 50 -10.56 -9.09 -30.86
N LYS A 51 -9.51 -8.75 -30.12
CA LYS A 51 -8.22 -9.44 -30.21
C LYS A 51 -8.20 -10.78 -29.50
N TYR A 52 -8.78 -10.87 -28.31
CA TYR A 52 -8.66 -12.05 -27.44
C TYR A 52 -9.94 -12.88 -27.36
N GLY A 53 -11.09 -12.33 -27.74
CA GLY A 53 -12.39 -12.99 -27.67
C GLY A 53 -12.70 -13.51 -26.27
N SER A 54 -13.23 -14.73 -26.19
CA SER A 54 -13.57 -15.38 -24.91
C SER A 54 -12.36 -15.59 -23.98
N LYS A 55 -11.13 -15.60 -24.49
CA LYS A 55 -9.92 -15.73 -23.66
C LYS A 55 -9.74 -14.54 -22.70
N ALA A 56 -10.25 -13.35 -23.07
CA ALA A 56 -10.20 -12.17 -22.19
C ALA A 56 -10.99 -12.37 -20.88
N PHE A 57 -11.91 -13.31 -20.83
CA PHE A 57 -12.80 -13.60 -19.70
C PHE A 57 -12.49 -14.93 -19.01
N GLN A 58 -11.48 -15.65 -19.48
CA GLN A 58 -11.10 -16.96 -18.94
C GLN A 58 -10.07 -16.83 -17.83
N TYR A 59 -9.93 -17.87 -17.01
CA TYR A 59 -8.86 -17.99 -16.06
C TYR A 59 -7.49 -17.86 -16.74
N GLY A 60 -6.59 -17.10 -16.09
CA GLY A 60 -5.21 -16.86 -16.52
C GLY A 60 -4.17 -17.44 -15.57
N ALA A 61 -2.92 -17.15 -15.84
CA ALA A 61 -1.81 -17.49 -14.94
C ALA A 61 -1.95 -16.74 -13.60
N THR A 62 -1.62 -17.41 -12.50
CA THR A 62 -1.69 -16.84 -11.14
C THR A 62 -0.86 -15.55 -11.00
N GLN A 63 0.27 -15.46 -11.71
CA GLN A 63 1.12 -14.27 -11.71
C GLN A 63 0.56 -13.11 -12.53
N GLY A 64 -0.46 -13.33 -13.31
CA GLY A 64 -1.05 -12.37 -14.23
C GLY A 64 -0.71 -12.63 -15.69
N VAL A 65 -1.38 -11.90 -16.58
CA VAL A 65 -1.21 -12.00 -18.04
C VAL A 65 0.24 -11.69 -18.40
N PRO A 66 0.94 -12.55 -19.17
CA PRO A 66 2.37 -12.39 -19.49
C PRO A 66 2.69 -11.03 -20.10
N GLU A 67 1.92 -10.59 -21.08
CA GLU A 67 2.14 -9.32 -21.78
C GLU A 67 2.03 -8.12 -20.82
N LEU A 68 1.12 -8.15 -19.84
CA LEU A 68 1.00 -7.11 -18.83
C LEU A 68 2.22 -7.13 -17.90
N ARG A 69 2.65 -8.31 -17.45
CA ARG A 69 3.84 -8.46 -16.61
C ARG A 69 5.09 -7.92 -17.29
N GLU A 70 5.26 -8.20 -18.59
CA GLU A 70 6.38 -7.67 -19.38
C GLU A 70 6.38 -6.14 -19.44
N GLN A 71 5.21 -5.53 -19.68
CA GLN A 71 5.08 -4.06 -19.69
C GLN A 71 5.40 -3.45 -18.32
N VAL A 72 4.92 -4.05 -17.25
CA VAL A 72 5.21 -3.60 -15.88
C VAL A 72 6.70 -3.77 -15.57
N ALA A 73 7.31 -4.92 -15.90
CA ALA A 73 8.73 -5.17 -15.72
C ALA A 73 9.58 -4.11 -16.43
N LYS A 74 9.27 -3.83 -17.69
CA LYS A 74 9.95 -2.80 -18.49
C LYS A 74 9.82 -1.41 -17.84
N ARG A 75 8.61 -1.04 -17.39
CA ARG A 75 8.36 0.24 -16.74
C ARG A 75 9.13 0.40 -15.42
N CYS A 76 9.24 -0.68 -14.66
CA CYS A 76 9.90 -0.71 -13.35
C CYS A 76 11.41 -0.99 -13.43
N GLY A 77 11.95 -1.31 -14.59
CA GLY A 77 13.37 -1.65 -14.75
C GLY A 77 13.76 -2.96 -14.05
N VAL A 78 12.84 -3.93 -13.98
CA VAL A 78 13.05 -5.23 -13.34
C VAL A 78 12.83 -6.37 -14.33
N THR A 79 13.20 -7.59 -13.96
CA THR A 79 12.89 -8.78 -14.75
C THR A 79 11.46 -9.26 -14.54
N VAL A 80 10.86 -9.92 -15.52
CA VAL A 80 9.43 -10.33 -15.51
C VAL A 80 9.10 -11.32 -14.39
N ASP A 81 10.07 -12.13 -13.95
CA ASP A 81 9.92 -13.05 -12.82
C ASP A 81 9.71 -12.34 -11.47
N ARG A 82 10.08 -11.06 -11.37
CA ARG A 82 9.84 -10.21 -10.20
C ARG A 82 8.51 -9.47 -10.21
N VAL A 83 7.65 -9.74 -11.19
CA VAL A 83 6.36 -9.06 -11.32
C VAL A 83 5.21 -10.02 -11.03
N GLN A 84 4.40 -9.66 -10.05
CA GLN A 84 3.14 -10.30 -9.73
C GLN A 84 2.01 -9.28 -9.91
N ILE A 85 1.01 -9.60 -10.71
CA ILE A 85 -0.19 -8.78 -10.85
C ILE A 85 -1.19 -9.15 -9.75
N THR A 86 -1.75 -8.14 -9.11
CA THR A 86 -2.78 -8.28 -8.08
C THR A 86 -4.02 -7.48 -8.48
N SER A 87 -5.18 -7.79 -7.90
CA SER A 87 -6.43 -7.07 -8.18
C SER A 87 -6.40 -5.62 -7.70
N SER A 88 -5.55 -5.31 -6.73
CA SER A 88 -5.31 -3.97 -6.20
C SER A 88 -4.07 -3.95 -5.31
N SER A 89 -3.60 -2.75 -4.92
CA SER A 89 -2.55 -2.60 -3.89
C SER A 89 -2.96 -3.21 -2.55
N GLN A 90 -4.23 -3.21 -2.20
CA GLN A 90 -4.73 -3.84 -0.98
C GLN A 90 -4.47 -5.35 -0.96
N GLN A 91 -4.68 -6.04 -2.08
CA GLN A 91 -4.32 -7.46 -2.19
C GLN A 91 -2.80 -7.65 -2.10
N GLY A 92 -2.02 -6.78 -2.73
CA GLY A 92 -0.56 -6.82 -2.64
C GLY A 92 -0.08 -6.68 -1.19
N ILE A 93 -0.62 -5.71 -0.45
CA ILE A 93 -0.32 -5.51 0.98
C ILE A 93 -0.67 -6.75 1.79
N ASP A 94 -1.85 -7.32 1.58
CA ASP A 94 -2.31 -8.51 2.31
C ASP A 94 -1.41 -9.72 2.06
N VAL A 95 -1.12 -10.00 0.78
CA VAL A 95 -0.24 -11.12 0.40
C VAL A 95 1.18 -10.95 0.95
N CYS A 96 1.77 -9.74 0.84
CA CYS A 96 3.09 -9.47 1.42
C CYS A 96 3.10 -9.67 2.94
N THR A 97 2.07 -9.17 3.63
CA THR A 97 1.94 -9.37 5.07
C THR A 97 1.89 -10.85 5.41
N ARG A 98 1.00 -11.59 4.75
CA ARG A 98 0.81 -13.03 4.97
C ARG A 98 2.09 -13.86 4.79
N VAL A 99 2.95 -13.47 3.84
CA VAL A 99 4.18 -14.21 3.53
C VAL A 99 5.33 -13.84 4.45
N LEU A 100 5.37 -12.60 4.93
CA LEU A 100 6.55 -12.05 5.59
C LEU A 100 6.45 -12.01 7.13
N VAL A 101 5.25 -12.12 7.72
CA VAL A 101 5.08 -11.93 9.17
C VAL A 101 4.42 -13.11 9.85
N ASP A 102 4.80 -13.29 11.11
CA ASP A 102 4.14 -14.13 12.10
C ASP A 102 3.46 -13.26 13.18
N PRO A 103 2.47 -13.81 13.92
CA PRO A 103 1.85 -13.08 15.02
C PRO A 103 2.86 -12.62 16.06
N GLY A 104 2.86 -11.31 16.37
CA GLY A 104 3.79 -10.70 17.31
C GLY A 104 5.03 -10.05 16.68
N ASP A 105 5.29 -10.30 15.41
CA ASP A 105 6.33 -9.57 14.66
C ASP A 105 6.01 -8.08 14.57
N VAL A 106 7.04 -7.28 14.38
CA VAL A 106 6.90 -5.81 14.29
C VAL A 106 6.93 -5.35 12.84
N ILE A 107 6.00 -4.45 12.50
CA ILE A 107 6.01 -3.68 11.26
C ILE A 107 6.16 -2.19 11.61
N LEU A 108 7.09 -1.50 10.96
CA LEU A 108 7.16 -0.05 11.02
C LEU A 108 6.23 0.57 9.96
N THR A 109 5.59 1.68 10.31
CA THR A 109 4.77 2.48 9.39
C THR A 109 5.04 3.95 9.57
N SER A 110 4.75 4.79 8.56
CA SER A 110 4.55 6.22 8.78
C SER A 110 3.36 6.46 9.72
N SER A 111 3.36 7.58 10.45
CA SER A 111 2.25 8.00 11.31
C SER A 111 1.88 9.45 11.01
N PRO A 112 0.66 9.71 10.48
CA PRO A 112 -0.42 8.77 10.14
C PRO A 112 -0.08 7.82 8.97
N SER A 113 -0.89 6.77 8.77
CA SER A 113 -0.72 5.81 7.68
C SER A 113 -2.05 5.35 7.08
N TYR A 114 -2.01 4.69 5.94
CA TYR A 114 -3.17 4.21 5.22
C TYR A 114 -3.96 3.17 6.04
N LEU A 115 -5.23 3.48 6.32
CA LEU A 115 -6.08 2.64 7.16
C LEU A 115 -6.27 1.23 6.62
N GLY A 116 -6.32 1.05 5.29
CA GLY A 116 -6.45 -0.27 4.67
C GLY A 116 -5.25 -1.16 4.94
N ALA A 117 -4.04 -0.60 4.90
CA ALA A 117 -2.82 -1.33 5.26
C ALA A 117 -2.81 -1.70 6.76
N LEU A 118 -3.12 -0.73 7.63
CA LEU A 118 -3.19 -0.97 9.07
C LEU A 118 -4.20 -2.06 9.44
N GLN A 119 -5.34 -2.14 8.73
CA GLN A 119 -6.34 -3.19 8.93
C GLN A 119 -5.81 -4.56 8.49
N SER A 120 -5.12 -4.62 7.34
CA SER A 120 -4.46 -5.85 6.89
C SER A 120 -3.45 -6.34 7.93
N PHE A 121 -2.54 -5.46 8.38
CA PHE A 121 -1.54 -5.80 9.38
C PHE A 121 -2.15 -6.32 10.69
N ARG A 122 -3.19 -5.67 11.19
CA ARG A 122 -3.90 -6.10 12.42
C ARG A 122 -4.51 -7.49 12.28
N SER A 123 -4.98 -7.88 11.07
CA SER A 123 -5.57 -9.19 10.84
C SER A 123 -4.56 -10.34 11.04
N TYR A 124 -3.27 -10.03 10.88
CA TYR A 124 -2.16 -10.96 11.13
C TYR A 124 -1.55 -10.82 12.52
N ARG A 125 -2.17 -10.03 13.42
CA ARG A 125 -1.75 -9.85 14.82
C ARG A 125 -0.31 -9.36 14.98
N VAL A 126 0.16 -8.54 14.06
CA VAL A 126 1.47 -7.90 14.15
C VAL A 126 1.44 -6.68 15.07
N ASP A 127 2.57 -6.35 15.66
CA ASP A 127 2.81 -5.15 16.44
C ASP A 127 3.17 -3.99 15.48
N ILE A 128 2.30 -3.00 15.38
CA ILE A 128 2.48 -1.88 14.45
C ILE A 128 3.10 -0.70 15.18
N ARG A 129 4.28 -0.28 14.74
CA ARG A 129 4.99 0.88 15.29
C ARG A 129 4.98 2.04 14.28
N GLY A 130 4.28 3.12 14.63
CA GLY A 130 4.18 4.31 13.82
C GLY A 130 5.34 5.26 14.08
N VAL A 131 6.00 5.75 13.02
CA VAL A 131 7.03 6.79 13.08
C VAL A 131 6.48 8.06 12.45
N LYS A 132 6.52 9.19 13.18
CA LYS A 132 6.09 10.48 12.66
C LYS A 132 7.10 11.01 11.65
N HIS A 133 6.59 11.61 10.59
CA HIS A 133 7.42 12.36 9.66
C HIS A 133 7.91 13.65 10.33
N ASP A 134 9.14 14.03 10.04
CA ASP A 134 9.73 15.31 10.42
C ASP A 134 10.40 15.93 9.19
N ALA A 135 10.21 17.21 8.99
CA ALA A 135 10.79 17.93 7.85
C ALA A 135 12.31 18.10 7.97
N ASP A 136 12.85 18.04 9.18
CA ASP A 136 14.31 17.99 9.39
C ASP A 136 14.81 16.56 9.16
N LEU A 137 15.67 16.39 8.17
CA LEU A 137 16.19 15.08 7.75
C LEU A 137 16.88 14.31 8.88
N LYS A 138 17.60 15.03 9.77
CA LYS A 138 18.27 14.39 10.90
C LYS A 138 17.27 13.90 11.94
N ALA A 139 16.29 14.73 12.29
CA ALA A 139 15.21 14.35 13.20
C ALA A 139 14.39 13.20 12.65
N PHE A 140 14.09 13.20 11.35
CA PHE A 140 13.43 12.09 10.64
C PHE A 140 14.19 10.77 10.80
N GLY A 141 15.50 10.75 10.52
CA GLY A 141 16.34 9.56 10.70
C GLY A 141 16.41 9.11 12.16
N GLN A 142 16.57 10.03 13.09
CA GLN A 142 16.62 9.73 14.53
C GLN A 142 15.31 9.13 15.06
N ALA A 143 14.16 9.55 14.53
CA ALA A 143 12.88 8.97 14.90
C ALA A 143 12.79 7.48 14.53
N TYR A 144 13.24 7.09 13.34
CA TYR A 144 13.32 5.67 12.94
C TYR A 144 14.32 4.88 13.78
N GLU A 145 15.55 5.39 13.95
CA GLU A 145 16.58 4.74 14.79
C GLU A 145 16.08 4.51 16.22
N SER A 146 15.38 5.49 16.80
CA SER A 146 14.82 5.37 18.15
C SER A 146 13.82 4.22 18.26
N VAL A 147 12.89 4.11 17.30
CA VAL A 147 11.89 3.04 17.32
C VAL A 147 12.53 1.68 17.05
N ILE A 148 13.51 1.60 16.15
CA ILE A 148 14.28 0.38 15.88
C ILE A 148 15.01 -0.08 17.16
N ALA A 149 15.66 0.84 17.87
CA ALA A 149 16.35 0.51 19.14
C ALA A 149 15.38 0.03 20.23
N GLN A 150 14.20 0.63 20.34
CA GLN A 150 13.16 0.18 21.28
C GLN A 150 12.70 -1.24 20.96
N VAL A 151 12.41 -1.54 19.69
CA VAL A 151 11.98 -2.89 19.26
C VAL A 151 13.07 -3.92 19.54
N ALA A 152 14.33 -3.57 19.27
CA ALA A 152 15.46 -4.45 19.58
C ALA A 152 15.63 -4.70 21.09
N ALA A 153 15.42 -3.68 21.93
CA ALA A 153 15.47 -3.82 23.40
C ALA A 153 14.33 -4.70 23.94
N GLU A 154 13.20 -4.79 23.22
CA GLU A 154 12.10 -5.70 23.53
C GLU A 154 12.37 -7.16 23.08
N GLY A 155 13.51 -7.42 22.43
CA GLY A 155 13.84 -8.73 21.86
C GLY A 155 12.99 -9.12 20.65
N LYS A 156 12.32 -8.14 20.02
CA LYS A 156 11.47 -8.34 18.86
C LYS A 156 12.21 -8.09 17.55
N GLN A 157 11.65 -8.61 16.44
CA GLN A 157 12.19 -8.43 15.11
C GLN A 157 11.27 -7.57 14.25
N ILE A 158 11.84 -6.56 13.58
CA ILE A 158 11.15 -5.78 12.56
C ILE A 158 11.22 -6.56 11.25
N LYS A 159 10.07 -6.81 10.63
CA LYS A 159 9.98 -7.55 9.37
C LYS A 159 10.08 -6.65 8.15
N PHE A 160 9.42 -5.50 8.18
CA PHE A 160 9.52 -4.52 7.12
C PHE A 160 9.03 -3.14 7.58
N LEU A 161 9.37 -2.13 6.78
CA LEU A 161 8.79 -0.79 6.83
C LEU A 161 7.74 -0.67 5.71
N TYR A 162 6.51 -0.31 6.07
CA TYR A 162 5.47 0.07 5.13
C TYR A 162 5.33 1.59 5.06
N MET A 163 5.35 2.12 3.84
CA MET A 163 5.09 3.54 3.60
C MET A 163 4.60 3.81 2.18
N ILE A 164 4.00 4.99 2.01
CA ILE A 164 3.63 5.54 0.71
C ILE A 164 4.54 6.74 0.49
N PRO A 165 5.58 6.63 -0.37
CA PRO A 165 6.61 7.67 -0.48
C PRO A 165 6.18 8.88 -1.32
N ASP A 166 5.12 8.78 -2.10
CA ASP A 166 4.57 9.85 -2.93
C ASP A 166 3.11 10.08 -2.59
N PHE A 167 2.74 11.34 -2.31
CA PHE A 167 1.37 11.72 -1.98
C PHE A 167 0.75 10.83 -0.90
N GLN A 168 1.45 10.72 0.21
CA GLN A 168 1.13 9.84 1.32
C GLN A 168 -0.34 9.94 1.74
N ASN A 169 -0.99 8.82 1.93
CA ASN A 169 -2.36 8.75 2.43
C ASN A 169 -2.34 8.51 3.96
N PRO A 170 -2.82 9.47 4.80
CA PRO A 170 -3.68 10.60 4.44
C PRO A 170 -2.99 11.97 4.38
N SER A 171 -1.69 12.12 4.65
CA SER A 171 -1.05 13.44 4.84
C SER A 171 -0.85 14.24 3.54
N GLY A 172 -0.78 13.57 2.37
CA GLY A 172 -0.44 14.17 1.09
C GLY A 172 1.04 14.48 0.89
N GLU A 173 1.88 14.22 1.88
CA GLU A 173 3.33 14.46 1.82
C GLU A 173 4.02 13.53 0.84
N SER A 174 5.12 13.99 0.27
CA SER A 174 6.02 13.17 -0.55
C SER A 174 7.42 13.24 0.01
N LEU A 175 8.07 12.09 0.13
CA LEU A 175 9.44 12.02 0.62
C LEU A 175 10.42 12.60 -0.39
N THR A 176 11.36 13.37 0.09
CA THR A 176 12.51 13.84 -0.66
C THR A 176 13.43 12.68 -1.06
N LEU A 177 14.30 12.90 -2.03
CA LEU A 177 15.28 11.89 -2.43
C LEU A 177 16.20 11.50 -1.27
N GLU A 178 16.59 12.46 -0.43
CA GLU A 178 17.50 12.21 0.70
C GLU A 178 16.82 11.37 1.80
N GLU A 179 15.55 11.62 2.10
CA GLU A 179 14.77 10.78 3.01
C GLU A 179 14.63 9.34 2.49
N ARG A 180 14.38 9.16 1.17
CA ARG A 180 14.30 7.83 0.56
C ARG A 180 15.63 7.08 0.66
N LYS A 181 16.76 7.74 0.37
CA LYS A 181 18.11 7.16 0.52
C LYS A 181 18.40 6.77 1.97
N MET A 182 18.01 7.61 2.91
CA MET A 182 18.17 7.34 4.34
C MET A 182 17.40 6.09 4.76
N LEU A 183 16.12 5.95 4.36
CA LEU A 183 15.32 4.77 4.70
C LEU A 183 15.88 3.49 4.09
N VAL A 184 16.39 3.55 2.85
CA VAL A 184 17.08 2.41 2.24
C VAL A 184 18.33 2.04 3.02
N ALA A 185 19.13 3.03 3.43
CA ALA A 185 20.32 2.79 4.25
C ALA A 185 19.97 2.20 5.64
N LEU A 186 18.89 2.66 6.27
CA LEU A 186 18.38 2.07 7.51
C LEU A 186 17.95 0.61 7.33
N ALA A 187 17.22 0.30 6.26
CA ALA A 187 16.80 -1.06 5.95
C ALA A 187 17.97 -2.02 5.61
N GLN A 188 19.08 -1.47 5.11
CA GLN A 188 20.30 -2.27 4.85
C GLN A 188 21.14 -2.50 6.12
N LYS A 189 21.02 -1.58 7.10
CA LYS A 189 21.77 -1.65 8.35
C LYS A 189 21.12 -2.58 9.37
N HIS A 190 19.82 -2.65 9.39
CA HIS A 190 19.02 -3.39 10.39
C HIS A 190 18.23 -4.54 9.76
#